data_65de453c5b2839e6e9e3dba81b24de8c
#
_entry.id   65de453c5b2839e6e9e3dba81b24de8c
#
_cell.length_a   1.000
_cell.length_b   1.000
_cell.length_c   1.000
_cell.angle_alpha   90.00
_cell.angle_beta   90.00
_cell.angle_gamma   90.00
#
_symmetry.space_group_name_H-M   'P 1'
#
loop_
_entity.id
_entity.type
_entity.pdbx_description
1 polymer ?
#
loop_
_entity_poly.entity_id
_entity_poly.type
_entity_poly.pdbx_seq_one_letter_code
_entity_poly.pdbx_strand_id
1 'polypeptide(L)'
;MYNLFLTILVSILSYGAKGDGETLNTHAFNSAIEACAQQGGGVVDVPEGTFLSGTIHLKTGVTLQLQKGAVILGSKRLSDYESFVPKHDLSRYESGRGTANANSAYDTIWTKALVIANDIHDAGITGEGTIDGQHVFNPLGEEKMRGPHTIIAASCQRLTFSHFNVCHAANYAFLAYDISDSHFSNLTITEGWDGIHIRGCERVSIRNCVMHTGDDGIAGGYWHKMVIDSNEINSSCNGIRMIQPSVDLAITNNHIYGPGLCKHRTSGKTSSDAAVSLEPGGWGAAPGRLDSIVISNLKTETVLTPVSVTLSEDNTAGTIIIENVVARDITRMAMSVKSWGSAHTDKAIVRNVDLQFRGIDDPSLPKWFKTAKTSEWPFFPSWAMYFRNVGSVSIENAKLSHIGADYRKAIIYNNVGKKKEKNLTPAPARSKASLNDK
;
A
#
# COMPACT_ATOMS: atom_id res chain seq x y z
N MET A 1 39.01 14.79 17.65
CA MET A 1 39.26 15.13 16.24
C MET A 1 37.94 14.89 15.51
N TYR A 2 37.23 15.95 15.14
CA TYR A 2 36.05 15.81 14.27
C TYR A 2 36.58 15.57 12.86
N ASN A 3 36.43 14.35 12.34
CA ASN A 3 36.64 14.12 10.92
C ASN A 3 35.55 14.85 10.16
N LEU A 4 35.88 15.96 9.55
CA LEU A 4 35.06 16.64 8.56
C LEU A 4 35.06 15.70 7.32
N PHE A 5 34.06 14.81 7.22
CA PHE A 5 33.86 14.09 5.99
C PHE A 5 33.34 15.09 4.96
N LEU A 6 34.21 15.46 4.02
CA LEU A 6 33.82 16.28 2.87
C LEU A 6 32.84 15.41 2.04
N THR A 7 31.55 15.77 2.03
CA THR A 7 30.58 15.06 1.18
C THR A 7 30.94 15.35 -0.27
N ILE A 8 31.21 14.30 -1.04
CA ILE A 8 31.50 14.42 -2.46
C ILE A 8 30.20 14.83 -3.17
N LEU A 9 30.29 15.89 -3.98
CA LEU A 9 29.20 16.38 -4.82
C LEU A 9 29.60 16.27 -6.28
N VAL A 10 28.82 15.50 -7.04
CA VAL A 10 29.02 15.25 -8.48
C VAL A 10 27.78 15.68 -9.23
N SER A 11 27.90 16.56 -10.23
CA SER A 11 26.75 16.92 -11.07
C SER A 11 26.69 16.05 -12.32
N ILE A 12 25.48 15.60 -12.69
CA ILE A 12 25.25 14.87 -13.95
C ILE A 12 25.66 15.69 -15.19
N LEU A 13 25.62 17.01 -15.10
CA LEU A 13 26.05 17.91 -16.19
C LEU A 13 27.52 17.71 -16.52
N SER A 14 28.38 17.42 -15.54
CA SER A 14 29.80 17.13 -15.74
C SER A 14 30.06 15.86 -16.55
N TYR A 15 29.01 15.03 -16.74
CA TYR A 15 29.03 13.80 -17.54
C TYR A 15 28.22 13.93 -18.84
N GLY A 16 27.91 15.17 -19.24
CA GLY A 16 27.28 15.48 -20.52
C GLY A 16 25.76 15.41 -20.53
N ALA A 17 25.10 15.37 -19.34
CA ALA A 17 23.66 15.43 -19.28
C ALA A 17 23.12 16.75 -19.84
N LYS A 18 21.97 16.67 -20.52
CA LYS A 18 21.24 17.82 -21.04
C LYS A 18 19.79 17.79 -20.56
N GLY A 19 19.39 18.89 -19.93
CA GLY A 19 18.04 19.04 -19.38
C GLY A 19 17.02 19.57 -20.40
N ASP A 20 17.08 19.11 -21.65
CA ASP A 20 16.26 19.56 -22.77
C ASP A 20 14.98 18.74 -23.02
N GLY A 21 14.77 17.65 -22.27
CA GLY A 21 13.62 16.74 -22.43
C GLY A 21 13.72 15.80 -23.62
N GLU A 22 14.76 15.87 -24.44
CA GLU A 22 14.91 15.13 -25.70
C GLU A 22 16.16 14.22 -25.70
N THR A 23 17.29 14.73 -25.19
CA THR A 23 18.55 14.01 -25.15
C THR A 23 18.47 12.85 -24.13
N LEU A 24 18.79 11.63 -24.56
CA LEU A 24 18.84 10.45 -23.68
C LEU A 24 20.06 10.54 -22.76
N ASN A 25 19.83 10.72 -21.46
CA ASN A 25 20.86 10.96 -20.46
C ASN A 25 21.25 9.71 -19.63
N THR A 26 20.79 8.53 -19.98
CA THR A 26 21.03 7.28 -19.23
C THR A 26 22.51 7.07 -18.92
N HIS A 27 23.39 7.28 -19.94
CA HIS A 27 24.83 7.15 -19.76
C HIS A 27 25.40 8.21 -18.79
N ALA A 28 24.96 9.46 -18.89
CA ALA A 28 25.43 10.54 -18.00
C ALA A 28 25.06 10.29 -16.53
N PHE A 29 23.82 9.87 -16.26
CA PHE A 29 23.40 9.48 -14.91
C PHE A 29 24.25 8.34 -14.37
N ASN A 30 24.37 7.24 -15.10
CA ASN A 30 25.08 6.06 -14.63
C ASN A 30 26.58 6.32 -14.46
N SER A 31 27.19 7.14 -15.32
CA SER A 31 28.61 7.55 -15.19
C SER A 31 28.86 8.43 -13.97
N ALA A 32 27.97 9.39 -13.70
CA ALA A 32 28.06 10.25 -12.51
C ALA A 32 27.91 9.45 -11.21
N ILE A 33 26.95 8.53 -11.15
CA ILE A 33 26.70 7.65 -10.00
C ILE A 33 27.91 6.71 -9.78
N GLU A 34 28.44 6.11 -10.85
CA GLU A 34 29.60 5.23 -10.76
C GLU A 34 30.84 5.99 -10.24
N ALA A 35 31.11 7.17 -10.79
CA ALA A 35 32.25 7.99 -10.35
C ALA A 35 32.12 8.45 -8.88
N CYS A 36 30.90 8.78 -8.44
CA CYS A 36 30.62 9.11 -7.04
C CYS A 36 30.87 7.88 -6.13
N ALA A 37 30.38 6.71 -6.52
CA ALA A 37 30.55 5.47 -5.77
C ALA A 37 32.03 5.06 -5.65
N GLN A 38 32.81 5.18 -6.72
CA GLN A 38 34.26 4.90 -6.73
C GLN A 38 35.06 5.81 -5.78
N GLN A 39 34.57 6.97 -5.47
CA GLN A 39 35.16 7.89 -4.51
C GLN A 39 34.70 7.65 -3.06
N GLY A 40 33.93 6.58 -2.82
CA GLY A 40 33.43 6.23 -1.48
C GLY A 40 32.00 6.67 -1.20
N GLY A 41 31.29 7.17 -2.20
CA GLY A 41 29.91 7.65 -2.08
C GLY A 41 29.81 9.17 -1.96
N GLY A 42 28.59 9.67 -1.86
CA GLY A 42 28.30 11.10 -1.80
C GLY A 42 26.96 11.44 -2.45
N VAL A 43 26.88 12.64 -3.00
CA VAL A 43 25.68 13.18 -3.62
C VAL A 43 25.90 13.34 -5.12
N VAL A 44 25.01 12.80 -5.91
CA VAL A 44 24.89 13.09 -7.35
C VAL A 44 23.76 14.10 -7.55
N ASP A 45 24.14 15.28 -7.96
CA ASP A 45 23.24 16.41 -8.16
C ASP A 45 22.57 16.36 -9.52
N VAL A 46 21.24 16.45 -9.50
CA VAL A 46 20.39 16.61 -10.68
C VAL A 46 19.79 18.01 -10.65
N PRO A 47 20.36 18.97 -11.40
CA PRO A 47 19.90 20.36 -11.37
C PRO A 47 18.55 20.54 -12.06
N GLU A 48 18.02 21.76 -12.02
CA GLU A 48 16.81 22.14 -12.78
C GLU A 48 16.95 21.77 -14.26
N GLY A 49 15.90 21.17 -14.83
CA GLY A 49 15.83 20.75 -16.23
C GLY A 49 15.06 19.43 -16.38
N THR A 50 14.77 19.07 -17.62
CA THR A 50 14.07 17.82 -17.95
C THR A 50 15.04 16.83 -18.59
N PHE A 51 15.37 15.76 -17.87
CA PHE A 51 16.37 14.78 -18.28
C PHE A 51 15.71 13.47 -18.69
N LEU A 52 15.56 13.26 -20.01
CA LEU A 52 15.06 12.01 -20.56
C LEU A 52 16.05 10.89 -20.23
N SER A 53 15.57 9.76 -19.68
CA SER A 53 16.43 8.64 -19.30
C SER A 53 15.76 7.29 -19.49
N GLY A 54 16.56 6.27 -19.77
CA GLY A 54 16.27 4.87 -19.51
C GLY A 54 16.72 4.50 -18.09
N THR A 55 17.11 3.24 -17.88
CA THR A 55 17.41 2.74 -16.53
C THR A 55 18.63 3.38 -15.88
N ILE A 56 18.42 3.94 -14.70
CA ILE A 56 19.42 4.50 -13.79
C ILE A 56 19.71 3.47 -12.71
N HIS A 57 20.98 3.13 -12.49
CA HIS A 57 21.42 2.19 -11.45
C HIS A 57 21.97 2.94 -10.25
N LEU A 58 21.30 2.88 -9.09
CA LEU A 58 21.84 3.38 -7.84
C LEU A 58 23.00 2.48 -7.35
N LYS A 59 23.89 3.06 -6.59
CA LYS A 59 25.07 2.41 -6.01
C LYS A 59 25.14 2.66 -4.51
N THR A 60 25.82 1.76 -3.80
CA THR A 60 26.10 1.90 -2.37
C THR A 60 26.75 3.24 -2.06
N GLY A 61 26.27 3.89 -1.02
CA GLY A 61 26.78 5.17 -0.54
C GLY A 61 26.39 6.40 -1.37
N VAL A 62 25.56 6.23 -2.44
CA VAL A 62 25.23 7.34 -3.35
C VAL A 62 23.79 7.79 -3.14
N THR A 63 23.60 9.07 -2.92
CA THR A 63 22.31 9.76 -2.92
C THR A 63 22.14 10.56 -4.20
N LEU A 64 21.08 10.29 -4.96
CA LEU A 64 20.67 11.10 -6.10
C LEU A 64 19.82 12.27 -5.57
N GLN A 65 20.29 13.49 -5.70
CA GLN A 65 19.60 14.69 -5.21
C GLN A 65 18.93 15.44 -6.36
N LEU A 66 17.61 15.46 -6.36
CA LEU A 66 16.80 16.14 -7.37
C LEU A 66 16.58 17.59 -6.90
N GLN A 67 17.16 18.55 -7.58
CA GLN A 67 16.91 19.96 -7.27
C GLN A 67 15.48 20.36 -7.65
N LYS A 68 14.99 21.44 -7.07
CA LYS A 68 13.69 22.01 -7.46
C LYS A 68 13.67 22.29 -8.96
N GLY A 69 12.63 21.83 -9.65
CA GLY A 69 12.51 21.93 -11.10
C GLY A 69 13.28 20.87 -11.90
N ALA A 70 14.00 19.96 -11.23
CA ALA A 70 14.55 18.78 -11.89
C ALA A 70 13.45 17.76 -12.22
N VAL A 71 13.46 17.25 -13.42
CA VAL A 71 12.56 16.18 -13.90
C VAL A 71 13.39 15.05 -14.50
N ILE A 72 13.35 13.86 -13.89
CA ILE A 72 13.81 12.64 -14.55
C ILE A 72 12.62 12.11 -15.35
N LEU A 73 12.72 12.18 -16.66
CA LEU A 73 11.66 11.80 -17.59
C LEU A 73 11.96 10.41 -18.17
N GLY A 74 11.11 9.42 -17.91
CA GLY A 74 11.27 8.07 -18.43
C GLY A 74 11.19 8.03 -19.97
N SER A 75 12.04 7.25 -20.62
CA SER A 75 11.96 7.04 -22.05
C SER A 75 10.66 6.34 -22.45
N LYS A 76 10.08 6.69 -23.60
CA LYS A 76 8.93 5.97 -24.17
C LYS A 76 9.33 4.66 -24.87
N ARG A 77 10.61 4.38 -25.03
CA ARG A 77 11.11 3.16 -25.68
C ARG A 77 11.41 2.09 -24.65
N LEU A 78 10.71 0.96 -24.70
CA LEU A 78 10.90 -0.18 -23.78
C LEU A 78 12.32 -0.76 -23.83
N SER A 79 13.05 -0.57 -24.95
CA SER A 79 14.45 -1.00 -25.11
C SER A 79 15.43 -0.21 -24.25
N ASP A 80 15.05 0.99 -23.78
CA ASP A 80 15.90 1.81 -22.92
C ASP A 80 15.84 1.37 -21.45
N TYR A 81 14.95 0.41 -21.12
CA TYR A 81 14.79 -0.07 -19.76
C TYR A 81 15.40 -1.44 -19.56
N GLU A 82 16.20 -1.54 -18.51
CA GLU A 82 16.80 -2.80 -18.07
C GLU A 82 15.96 -3.45 -16.96
N SER A 83 16.15 -4.73 -16.79
CA SER A 83 15.60 -5.54 -15.70
C SER A 83 16.70 -5.79 -14.68
N PHE A 84 16.36 -5.84 -13.39
CA PHE A 84 17.33 -6.36 -12.45
C PHE A 84 17.38 -7.89 -12.48
N VAL A 85 18.53 -8.42 -12.14
CA VAL A 85 18.70 -9.86 -11.89
C VAL A 85 18.90 -10.02 -10.38
N PRO A 86 18.04 -10.78 -9.67
CA PRO A 86 18.21 -11.02 -8.24
C PRO A 86 19.59 -11.61 -7.92
N LYS A 87 20.31 -11.01 -6.98
CA LYS A 87 21.58 -11.52 -6.46
C LYS A 87 21.38 -12.47 -5.28
N HIS A 88 20.21 -12.42 -4.65
CA HIS A 88 19.80 -13.27 -3.55
C HIS A 88 18.50 -13.99 -3.90
N ASP A 89 18.16 -15.04 -3.15
CA ASP A 89 16.92 -15.77 -3.37
C ASP A 89 15.72 -14.96 -2.91
N LEU A 90 14.88 -14.56 -3.85
CA LEU A 90 13.64 -13.82 -3.65
C LEU A 90 12.38 -14.70 -3.82
N SER A 91 12.54 -16.02 -3.97
CA SER A 91 11.43 -16.96 -4.23
C SER A 91 10.32 -16.90 -3.16
N ARG A 92 10.67 -16.58 -1.92
CA ARG A 92 9.71 -16.37 -0.83
C ARG A 92 8.72 -15.24 -1.11
N TYR A 93 9.13 -14.24 -1.87
CA TYR A 93 8.37 -13.04 -2.14
C TYR A 93 7.57 -13.07 -3.43
N GLU A 94 7.56 -14.21 -4.09
CA GLU A 94 6.79 -14.42 -5.30
C GLU A 94 5.27 -14.48 -5.00
N SER A 95 4.48 -14.09 -5.99
CA SER A 95 3.04 -14.36 -5.94
C SER A 95 2.80 -15.86 -5.96
N GLY A 96 1.85 -16.33 -5.14
CA GLY A 96 1.55 -17.77 -5.07
C GLY A 96 1.28 -18.39 -6.44
N ARG A 97 1.68 -19.62 -6.62
CA ARG A 97 1.44 -20.40 -7.86
C ARG A 97 -0.05 -20.41 -8.20
N GLY A 98 -0.38 -20.09 -9.44
CA GLY A 98 -1.75 -20.16 -9.96
C GLY A 98 -2.47 -18.80 -10.01
N THR A 99 -1.83 -17.70 -9.68
CA THR A 99 -2.36 -16.37 -9.99
C THR A 99 -2.18 -16.08 -11.48
N ALA A 100 -3.13 -15.36 -12.08
CA ALA A 100 -3.07 -14.96 -13.49
C ALA A 100 -1.92 -13.98 -13.78
N ASN A 101 -1.28 -13.44 -12.74
CA ASN A 101 -0.29 -12.40 -12.79
C ASN A 101 1.09 -13.01 -12.47
N ALA A 102 1.98 -13.02 -13.45
CA ALA A 102 3.37 -13.47 -13.31
C ALA A 102 4.25 -12.38 -12.68
N ASN A 103 3.88 -11.92 -11.46
CA ASN A 103 4.60 -10.87 -10.73
C ASN A 103 5.86 -11.42 -10.06
N SER A 104 6.76 -12.00 -10.84
CA SER A 104 7.96 -12.67 -10.37
C SER A 104 9.18 -11.77 -10.40
N ALA A 105 9.96 -11.76 -9.32
CA ALA A 105 11.27 -11.12 -9.28
C ALA A 105 12.27 -11.68 -10.31
N TYR A 106 11.96 -12.81 -10.92
CA TYR A 106 12.75 -13.49 -11.95
C TYR A 106 12.22 -13.28 -13.38
N ASP A 107 11.10 -12.57 -13.53
CA ASP A 107 10.55 -12.22 -14.84
C ASP A 107 11.14 -10.89 -15.34
N THR A 108 11.91 -10.97 -16.42
CA THR A 108 12.58 -9.81 -17.02
C THR A 108 11.64 -8.78 -17.62
N ILE A 109 10.37 -9.12 -17.87
CA ILE A 109 9.34 -8.14 -18.29
C ILE A 109 8.85 -7.38 -17.07
N TRP A 110 8.58 -8.10 -15.98
CA TRP A 110 8.11 -7.53 -14.73
C TRP A 110 9.15 -6.66 -14.04
N THR A 111 10.41 -7.03 -14.05
CA THR A 111 11.49 -6.37 -13.30
C THR A 111 12.16 -5.18 -14.01
N LYS A 112 11.59 -4.72 -15.13
CA LYS A 112 12.04 -3.47 -15.78
C LYS A 112 11.69 -2.25 -14.92
N ALA A 113 12.65 -1.30 -14.81
CA ALA A 113 12.40 -0.06 -14.08
C ALA A 113 13.21 1.12 -14.61
N LEU A 114 12.74 2.34 -14.30
CA LEU A 114 13.48 3.56 -14.60
C LEU A 114 14.65 3.75 -13.62
N VAL A 115 14.46 3.40 -12.34
CA VAL A 115 15.55 3.39 -11.35
C VAL A 115 15.63 2.01 -10.71
N ILE A 116 16.84 1.46 -10.63
CA ILE A 116 17.12 0.16 -10.00
C ILE A 116 18.14 0.33 -8.88
N ALA A 117 17.76 -0.14 -7.68
CA ALA A 117 18.63 -0.36 -6.53
C ALA A 117 18.68 -1.87 -6.28
N ASN A 118 19.83 -2.52 -6.46
CA ASN A 118 19.94 -3.97 -6.35
C ASN A 118 21.18 -4.37 -5.55
N ASP A 119 20.97 -4.92 -4.35
CA ASP A 119 22.00 -5.35 -3.42
C ASP A 119 22.96 -4.21 -3.05
N ILE A 120 22.39 -3.10 -2.62
CA ILE A 120 23.11 -1.90 -2.19
C ILE A 120 22.63 -1.41 -0.82
N HIS A 121 23.42 -0.55 -0.22
CA HIS A 121 23.10 0.05 1.06
C HIS A 121 23.54 1.52 1.15
N ASP A 122 22.98 2.27 2.13
CA ASP A 122 23.29 3.67 2.38
C ASP A 122 23.13 4.54 1.13
N ALA A 123 22.01 4.37 0.43
CA ALA A 123 21.74 5.00 -0.86
C ALA A 123 20.30 5.55 -0.89
N GLY A 124 19.99 6.32 -1.93
CA GLY A 124 18.61 6.77 -2.07
C GLY A 124 18.43 7.91 -3.08
N ILE A 125 17.23 8.50 -3.01
CA ILE A 125 16.84 9.66 -3.81
C ILE A 125 16.21 10.67 -2.87
N THR A 126 16.64 11.91 -2.96
CA THR A 126 16.12 13.01 -2.14
C THR A 126 15.93 14.28 -2.97
N GLY A 127 15.25 15.28 -2.40
CA GLY A 127 15.15 16.60 -3.02
C GLY A 127 13.75 16.95 -3.53
N GLU A 128 13.57 18.09 -4.19
CA GLU A 128 12.26 18.66 -4.54
C GLU A 128 11.86 18.45 -6.02
N GLY A 129 12.57 17.58 -6.74
CA GLY A 129 12.29 17.31 -8.16
C GLY A 129 11.20 16.26 -8.38
N THR A 130 11.08 15.80 -9.61
CA THR A 130 10.05 14.86 -10.06
C THR A 130 10.67 13.71 -10.84
N ILE A 131 10.13 12.51 -10.66
CA ILE A 131 10.37 11.36 -11.53
C ILE A 131 9.07 11.04 -12.24
N ASP A 132 9.05 11.18 -13.56
CA ASP A 132 7.90 10.96 -14.43
C ASP A 132 8.06 9.66 -15.22
N GLY A 133 7.22 8.65 -14.92
CA GLY A 133 7.23 7.34 -15.59
C GLY A 133 6.57 7.34 -16.97
N GLN A 134 6.01 8.46 -17.42
CA GLN A 134 5.39 8.67 -18.74
C GLN A 134 4.31 7.63 -19.15
N HIS A 135 3.78 6.84 -18.22
CA HIS A 135 2.80 5.79 -18.54
C HIS A 135 3.24 4.88 -19.71
N VAL A 136 4.48 4.51 -19.79
CA VAL A 136 5.02 3.70 -20.88
C VAL A 136 4.22 2.43 -21.05
N PHE A 137 3.67 2.23 -22.24
CA PHE A 137 2.84 1.08 -22.55
C PHE A 137 3.68 -0.14 -22.92
N ASN A 138 3.36 -1.30 -22.32
CA ASN A 138 3.98 -2.58 -22.66
C ASN A 138 2.91 -3.66 -22.89
N PRO A 139 2.65 -4.08 -24.13
CA PRO A 139 1.63 -5.09 -24.42
C PRO A 139 1.99 -6.49 -23.92
N LEU A 140 3.24 -6.72 -23.52
CA LEU A 140 3.71 -7.98 -22.92
C LEU A 140 3.69 -7.94 -21.38
N GLY A 141 3.47 -6.77 -20.79
CA GLY A 141 3.40 -6.60 -19.36
C GLY A 141 2.09 -7.10 -18.75
N GLU A 142 2.01 -7.03 -17.44
CA GLU A 142 0.80 -7.37 -16.70
C GLU A 142 -0.40 -6.57 -17.25
N GLU A 143 -1.58 -7.19 -17.23
CA GLU A 143 -2.82 -6.64 -17.81
C GLU A 143 -2.68 -6.24 -19.29
N LYS A 144 -1.63 -6.70 -19.97
CA LYS A 144 -1.29 -6.37 -21.38
C LYS A 144 -1.08 -4.88 -21.61
N MET A 145 -0.64 -4.15 -20.61
CA MET A 145 -0.40 -2.72 -20.71
C MET A 145 0.65 -2.16 -19.75
N ARG A 146 0.92 -2.81 -18.60
CA ARG A 146 1.83 -2.26 -17.60
C ARG A 146 3.27 -2.24 -18.11
N GLY A 147 3.85 -1.05 -18.09
CA GLY A 147 5.23 -0.80 -18.48
C GLY A 147 6.25 -1.03 -17.35
N PRO A 148 7.41 -0.37 -17.43
CA PRO A 148 8.41 -0.43 -16.37
C PRO A 148 7.91 0.18 -15.06
N HIS A 149 8.35 -0.35 -13.92
CA HIS A 149 8.20 0.32 -12.63
C HIS A 149 8.98 1.63 -12.63
N THR A 150 8.58 2.59 -11.78
CA THR A 150 9.40 3.79 -11.67
C THR A 150 10.67 3.50 -10.88
N ILE A 151 10.56 2.90 -9.70
CA ILE A 151 11.71 2.56 -8.85
C ILE A 151 11.58 1.11 -8.38
N ILE A 152 12.64 0.31 -8.57
CA ILE A 152 12.77 -1.02 -7.96
C ILE A 152 13.94 -1.02 -6.97
N ALA A 153 13.70 -1.57 -5.77
CA ALA A 153 14.75 -1.85 -4.78
C ALA A 153 14.71 -3.33 -4.40
N ALA A 154 15.82 -4.04 -4.51
CA ALA A 154 15.89 -5.46 -4.18
C ALA A 154 17.11 -5.78 -3.31
N SER A 155 16.91 -6.49 -2.18
CA SER A 155 17.95 -6.90 -1.23
C SER A 155 18.81 -5.72 -0.73
N CYS A 156 18.15 -4.63 -0.36
CA CYS A 156 18.81 -3.37 -0.01
C CYS A 156 18.64 -3.02 1.47
N GLN A 157 19.56 -2.21 1.99
CA GLN A 157 19.54 -1.76 3.36
C GLN A 157 19.78 -0.24 3.47
N ARG A 158 19.14 0.40 4.45
CA ARG A 158 19.32 1.83 4.77
C ARG A 158 19.14 2.73 3.55
N LEU A 159 18.02 2.47 2.81
CA LEU A 159 17.62 3.34 1.72
C LEU A 159 16.81 4.53 2.25
N THR A 160 17.01 5.68 1.62
CA THR A 160 16.23 6.90 1.89
C THR A 160 15.59 7.42 0.62
N PHE A 161 14.26 7.49 0.60
CA PHE A 161 13.49 8.12 -0.46
C PHE A 161 12.67 9.25 0.14
N SER A 162 13.00 10.51 -0.21
CA SER A 162 12.32 11.61 0.48
C SER A 162 12.24 12.91 -0.32
N HIS A 163 11.11 13.63 -0.11
CA HIS A 163 10.85 15.00 -0.56
C HIS A 163 10.70 15.20 -2.08
N PHE A 164 10.58 14.18 -2.88
CA PHE A 164 10.36 14.30 -4.32
C PHE A 164 8.99 13.76 -4.76
N ASN A 165 8.65 14.06 -6.00
CA ASN A 165 7.40 13.62 -6.61
C ASN A 165 7.63 12.44 -7.56
N VAL A 166 6.67 11.51 -7.60
CA VAL A 166 6.58 10.47 -8.61
C VAL A 166 5.23 10.60 -9.29
N CYS A 167 5.23 10.69 -10.62
CA CYS A 167 3.99 10.76 -11.38
C CYS A 167 4.02 9.86 -12.62
N HIS A 168 2.82 9.60 -13.16
CA HIS A 168 2.62 8.83 -14.39
C HIS A 168 3.37 7.49 -14.41
N ALA A 169 3.45 6.81 -13.26
CA ALA A 169 4.10 5.50 -13.18
C ALA A 169 3.48 4.53 -14.18
N ALA A 170 4.32 3.86 -14.97
CA ALA A 170 3.86 2.92 -15.99
C ALA A 170 3.47 1.55 -15.40
N ASN A 171 3.84 1.30 -14.16
CA ASN A 171 3.46 0.20 -13.28
C ASN A 171 3.38 0.75 -11.85
N TYR A 172 3.98 0.12 -10.84
CA TYR A 172 4.08 0.68 -9.50
C TYR A 172 5.07 1.85 -9.46
N ALA A 173 4.80 2.86 -8.62
CA ALA A 173 5.77 3.92 -8.39
C ALA A 173 7.00 3.37 -7.67
N PHE A 174 6.81 2.53 -6.65
CA PHE A 174 7.87 1.78 -5.98
C PHE A 174 7.52 0.31 -5.89
N LEU A 175 8.47 -0.55 -6.27
CA LEU A 175 8.45 -1.98 -6.00
C LEU A 175 9.70 -2.35 -5.21
N ALA A 176 9.54 -2.94 -4.03
CA ALA A 176 10.67 -3.35 -3.22
C ALA A 176 10.57 -4.83 -2.83
N TYR A 177 11.72 -5.50 -2.82
CA TYR A 177 11.89 -6.87 -2.35
C TYR A 177 12.98 -6.93 -1.29
N ASP A 178 12.68 -7.48 -0.12
CA ASP A 178 13.65 -7.76 0.93
C ASP A 178 14.53 -6.55 1.30
N ILE A 179 13.88 -5.49 1.79
CA ILE A 179 14.58 -4.28 2.21
C ILE A 179 14.58 -4.14 3.73
N SER A 180 15.64 -3.53 4.28
CA SER A 180 15.70 -3.28 5.71
C SER A 180 16.17 -1.87 6.05
N ASP A 181 15.82 -1.41 7.28
CA ASP A 181 16.26 -0.13 7.85
C ASP A 181 16.05 1.07 6.90
N SER A 182 14.95 1.06 6.13
CA SER A 182 14.74 1.99 5.02
C SER A 182 13.55 2.91 5.26
N HIS A 183 13.60 4.11 4.66
CA HIS A 183 12.65 5.19 4.93
C HIS A 183 12.09 5.79 3.65
N PHE A 184 10.76 5.90 3.60
CA PHE A 184 10.01 6.63 2.59
C PHE A 184 9.30 7.78 3.30
N SER A 185 9.60 9.04 2.93
CA SER A 185 9.01 10.17 3.65
C SER A 185 8.80 11.40 2.78
N ASN A 186 7.70 12.13 3.04
CA ASN A 186 7.39 13.38 2.35
C ASN A 186 7.39 13.22 0.81
N LEU A 187 6.92 12.10 0.33
CA LEU A 187 6.75 11.82 -1.09
C LEU A 187 5.36 12.25 -1.56
N THR A 188 5.26 12.74 -2.79
CA THR A 188 3.98 12.88 -3.48
C THR A 188 3.94 11.90 -4.64
N ILE A 189 2.97 10.98 -4.63
CA ILE A 189 2.82 9.96 -5.68
C ILE A 189 1.46 10.15 -6.33
N THR A 190 1.44 10.33 -7.66
CA THR A 190 0.20 10.55 -8.39
C THR A 190 0.11 9.65 -9.62
N GLU A 191 -1.06 9.06 -9.82
CA GLU A 191 -1.39 8.16 -10.91
C GLU A 191 -0.63 6.82 -10.86
N GLY A 192 -0.62 6.07 -11.94
CA GLY A 192 -0.03 4.73 -12.02
C GLY A 192 -0.97 3.65 -11.48
N TRP A 193 -0.40 2.62 -10.93
CA TRP A 193 -1.06 1.52 -10.18
C TRP A 193 -0.76 1.68 -8.70
N ASP A 194 0.01 0.77 -8.06
CA ASP A 194 0.34 0.93 -6.66
C ASP A 194 1.32 2.09 -6.42
N GLY A 195 1.16 2.76 -5.29
CA GLY A 195 2.12 3.77 -4.85
C GLY A 195 3.41 3.12 -4.35
N ILE A 196 3.38 2.50 -3.18
CA ILE A 196 4.55 1.83 -2.59
C ILE A 196 4.21 0.36 -2.32
N HIS A 197 4.81 -0.56 -3.09
CA HIS A 197 4.61 -2.00 -2.95
C HIS A 197 5.88 -2.66 -2.40
N ILE A 198 5.82 -3.24 -1.19
CA ILE A 198 6.97 -3.85 -0.52
C ILE A 198 6.70 -5.31 -0.23
N ARG A 199 7.48 -6.21 -0.82
CA ARG A 199 7.47 -7.65 -0.59
C ARG A 199 8.65 -8.07 0.27
N GLY A 200 8.43 -8.12 1.56
CA GLY A 200 9.46 -8.39 2.57
C GLY A 200 10.22 -7.15 3.01
N CYS A 201 10.13 -6.88 4.30
CA CYS A 201 10.95 -5.85 4.90
C CYS A 201 11.18 -6.07 6.39
N GLU A 202 12.22 -5.45 6.90
CA GLU A 202 12.50 -5.33 8.33
C GLU A 202 12.84 -3.88 8.70
N ARG A 203 12.16 -3.31 9.71
CA ARG A 203 12.36 -1.93 10.19
C ARG A 203 12.26 -0.87 9.07
N VAL A 204 11.12 -0.89 8.37
CA VAL A 204 10.85 0.10 7.32
C VAL A 204 9.77 1.06 7.78
N SER A 205 9.88 2.32 7.36
CA SER A 205 8.85 3.32 7.63
C SER A 205 8.41 4.06 6.36
N ILE A 206 7.09 4.32 6.27
CA ILE A 206 6.45 5.16 5.25
C ILE A 206 5.72 6.28 5.99
N ARG A 207 6.17 7.53 5.84
CA ARG A 207 5.67 8.65 6.64
C ARG A 207 5.43 9.91 5.84
N ASN A 208 4.37 10.66 6.21
CA ASN A 208 4.06 11.99 5.67
C ASN A 208 4.01 12.01 4.13
N CYS A 209 3.58 10.92 3.51
CA CYS A 209 3.45 10.84 2.06
C CYS A 209 2.00 11.17 1.64
N VAL A 210 1.86 11.78 0.46
CA VAL A 210 0.59 12.02 -0.21
C VAL A 210 0.52 11.11 -1.42
N MET A 211 -0.51 10.26 -1.49
CA MET A 211 -0.65 9.27 -2.55
C MET A 211 -2.05 9.37 -3.19
N HIS A 212 -2.09 9.62 -4.51
CA HIS A 212 -3.30 9.54 -5.31
C HIS A 212 -3.05 8.49 -6.41
N THR A 213 -3.46 7.24 -6.16
CA THR A 213 -3.08 6.09 -6.99
C THR A 213 -4.27 5.46 -7.71
N GLY A 214 -4.01 4.85 -8.85
CA GLY A 214 -5.03 4.13 -9.62
C GLY A 214 -5.35 2.75 -9.05
N ASP A 215 -4.42 2.14 -8.31
CA ASP A 215 -4.58 0.86 -7.61
C ASP A 215 -4.33 1.08 -6.11
N ASP A 216 -3.64 0.20 -5.40
CA ASP A 216 -3.42 0.34 -3.96
C ASP A 216 -2.46 1.51 -3.63
N GLY A 217 -2.69 2.22 -2.52
CA GLY A 217 -1.75 3.25 -2.05
C GLY A 217 -0.45 2.64 -1.55
N ILE A 218 -0.53 1.76 -0.57
CA ILE A 218 0.58 0.98 -0.01
C ILE A 218 0.18 -0.49 -0.02
N ALA A 219 0.99 -1.35 -0.63
CA ALA A 219 0.71 -2.77 -0.72
C ALA A 219 1.93 -3.66 -0.44
N GLY A 220 1.69 -4.97 -0.29
CA GLY A 220 2.73 -5.98 -0.13
C GLY A 220 2.53 -6.90 1.06
N GLY A 221 3.61 -7.28 1.74
CA GLY A 221 3.54 -8.16 2.90
C GLY A 221 4.89 -8.75 3.29
N TYR A 222 4.89 -9.76 4.19
CA TYR A 222 6.07 -10.22 4.91
C TYR A 222 6.81 -9.06 5.59
N TRP A 223 6.02 -8.14 6.17
CA TRP A 223 6.54 -6.98 6.88
C TRP A 223 6.84 -7.34 8.33
N HIS A 224 8.01 -6.95 8.77
CA HIS A 224 8.42 -7.06 10.17
C HIS A 224 8.89 -5.70 10.69
N LYS A 225 8.31 -5.24 11.79
CA LYS A 225 8.57 -3.90 12.38
C LYS A 225 8.36 -2.79 11.36
N MET A 226 7.24 -2.83 10.65
CA MET A 226 6.89 -1.78 9.69
C MET A 226 6.01 -0.72 10.33
N VAL A 227 6.27 0.53 9.98
CA VAL A 227 5.50 1.69 10.42
C VAL A 227 4.95 2.44 9.20
N ILE A 228 3.63 2.58 9.12
CA ILE A 228 2.92 3.37 8.12
C ILE A 228 2.22 4.50 8.88
N ASP A 229 2.75 5.72 8.81
CA ASP A 229 2.35 6.78 9.73
C ASP A 229 2.16 8.13 9.05
N SER A 230 1.09 8.84 9.40
CA SER A 230 0.83 10.21 8.97
C SER A 230 0.76 10.38 7.44
N ASN A 231 0.23 9.41 6.72
CA ASN A 231 0.05 9.50 5.27
C ASN A 231 -1.36 9.96 4.92
N GLU A 232 -1.47 10.67 3.80
CA GLU A 232 -2.72 10.97 3.11
C GLU A 232 -2.83 10.08 1.87
N ILE A 233 -3.85 9.22 1.82
CA ILE A 233 -3.99 8.22 0.76
C ILE A 233 -5.38 8.32 0.15
N ASN A 234 -5.42 8.54 -1.16
CA ASN A 234 -6.59 8.41 -2.00
C ASN A 234 -6.29 7.39 -3.11
N SER A 235 -7.02 6.30 -3.14
CA SER A 235 -6.77 5.23 -4.12
C SER A 235 -8.06 4.74 -4.77
N SER A 236 -7.95 4.21 -5.98
CA SER A 236 -9.07 3.56 -6.67
C SER A 236 -9.14 2.05 -6.40
N CYS A 237 -8.45 1.56 -5.39
CA CYS A 237 -8.54 0.22 -4.85
C CYS A 237 -8.45 0.25 -3.32
N ASN A 238 -7.36 -0.15 -2.69
CA ASN A 238 -7.23 -0.05 -1.24
C ASN A 238 -6.26 1.06 -0.83
N GLY A 239 -6.49 1.65 0.33
CA GLY A 239 -5.51 2.58 0.88
C GLY A 239 -4.23 1.84 1.28
N ILE A 240 -4.35 0.87 2.19
CA ILE A 240 -3.24 0.00 2.63
C ILE A 240 -3.70 -1.45 2.48
N ARG A 241 -2.93 -2.26 1.74
CA ARG A 241 -3.24 -3.65 1.47
C ARG A 241 -2.08 -4.57 1.80
N MET A 242 -2.25 -5.47 2.77
CA MET A 242 -1.28 -6.49 3.11
C MET A 242 -1.76 -7.86 2.61
N ILE A 243 -0.97 -8.51 1.77
CA ILE A 243 -1.31 -9.79 1.10
C ILE A 243 -0.48 -10.99 1.56
N GLN A 244 0.56 -10.79 2.37
CA GLN A 244 1.30 -11.85 3.04
C GLN A 244 1.42 -11.59 4.54
N PRO A 245 1.58 -12.64 5.38
CA PRO A 245 1.66 -12.50 6.83
C PRO A 245 2.73 -11.52 7.30
N SER A 246 2.37 -10.67 8.26
CA SER A 246 3.24 -9.62 8.78
C SER A 246 3.18 -9.57 10.30
N VAL A 247 4.26 -9.12 10.94
CA VAL A 247 4.41 -9.06 12.40
C VAL A 247 4.96 -7.69 12.81
N ASP A 248 4.50 -7.17 13.94
CA ASP A 248 4.88 -5.85 14.47
C ASP A 248 4.58 -4.74 13.45
N LEU A 249 3.34 -4.66 12.98
CA LEU A 249 2.88 -3.65 12.02
C LEU A 249 2.10 -2.55 12.75
N ALA A 250 2.58 -1.31 12.62
CA ALA A 250 1.90 -0.12 13.10
C ALA A 250 1.39 0.73 11.93
N ILE A 251 0.07 0.88 11.81
CA ILE A 251 -0.62 1.76 10.87
C ILE A 251 -1.25 2.88 11.70
N THR A 252 -0.64 4.08 11.69
CA THR A 252 -0.99 5.13 12.64
C THR A 252 -1.17 6.49 11.96
N ASN A 253 -2.10 7.31 12.48
CA ASN A 253 -2.29 8.70 12.05
C ASN A 253 -2.57 8.89 10.55
N ASN A 254 -3.09 7.89 9.85
CA ASN A 254 -3.34 7.99 8.42
C ASN A 254 -4.72 8.56 8.12
N HIS A 255 -4.82 9.33 7.04
CA HIS A 255 -6.06 9.76 6.42
C HIS A 255 -6.24 9.04 5.07
N ILE A 256 -7.25 8.18 4.97
CA ILE A 256 -7.49 7.36 3.78
C ILE A 256 -8.92 7.58 3.31
N TYR A 257 -9.10 7.99 2.07
CA TYR A 257 -10.41 8.41 1.59
C TYR A 257 -10.64 8.05 0.12
N GLY A 258 -11.92 7.96 -0.25
CA GLY A 258 -12.43 7.78 -1.59
C GLY A 258 -13.45 8.88 -1.96
N PRO A 259 -14.01 8.84 -3.17
CA PRO A 259 -13.58 7.95 -4.24
C PRO A 259 -12.20 8.32 -4.78
N GLY A 260 -11.57 7.39 -5.53
CA GLY A 260 -10.25 7.63 -6.12
C GLY A 260 -10.24 8.82 -7.08
N LEU A 261 -9.30 9.73 -6.89
CA LEU A 261 -9.03 10.87 -7.77
C LEU A 261 -8.38 10.44 -9.08
N CYS A 262 -7.55 9.39 -9.02
CA CYS A 262 -6.92 8.77 -10.17
C CYS A 262 -7.61 7.44 -10.48
N LYS A 263 -8.11 7.28 -11.72
CA LYS A 263 -8.80 6.05 -12.13
C LYS A 263 -7.84 4.88 -12.19
N HIS A 264 -8.31 3.70 -11.79
CA HIS A 264 -7.62 2.46 -12.11
C HIS A 264 -7.52 2.30 -13.62
N ARG A 265 -6.31 2.27 -14.15
CA ARG A 265 -6.06 2.42 -15.59
C ARG A 265 -6.66 1.31 -16.44
N THR A 266 -6.74 0.09 -15.92
CA THR A 266 -7.29 -1.05 -16.67
C THR A 266 -8.82 -1.08 -16.61
N SER A 267 -9.41 -0.93 -15.43
CA SER A 267 -10.85 -1.09 -15.24
C SER A 267 -11.66 0.21 -15.31
N GLY A 268 -11.00 1.37 -15.26
CA GLY A 268 -11.66 2.68 -15.15
C GLY A 268 -12.35 2.95 -13.81
N LYS A 269 -12.20 2.04 -12.83
CA LYS A 269 -12.78 2.12 -11.51
C LYS A 269 -12.23 3.31 -10.73
N THR A 270 -13.09 3.93 -9.91
CA THR A 270 -12.71 4.98 -8.94
C THR A 270 -13.16 4.66 -7.52
N SER A 271 -13.82 3.52 -7.29
CA SER A 271 -14.25 3.14 -5.94
C SER A 271 -13.05 2.72 -5.10
N SER A 272 -12.95 3.29 -3.89
CA SER A 272 -12.00 2.82 -2.88
C SER A 272 -12.61 1.66 -2.10
N ASP A 273 -11.92 0.51 -2.06
CA ASP A 273 -12.47 -0.70 -1.47
C ASP A 273 -12.30 -0.71 0.05
N ALA A 274 -11.09 -0.78 0.55
CA ALA A 274 -10.83 -0.70 1.98
C ALA A 274 -9.85 0.42 2.29
N ALA A 275 -10.06 1.14 3.41
CA ALA A 275 -8.99 1.99 3.89
C ALA A 275 -7.79 1.14 4.33
N VAL A 276 -8.03 0.06 5.09
CA VAL A 276 -7.01 -0.93 5.44
C VAL A 276 -7.54 -2.34 5.18
N SER A 277 -6.87 -3.10 4.32
CA SER A 277 -7.13 -4.52 4.04
C SER A 277 -5.94 -5.37 4.45
N LEU A 278 -6.12 -6.26 5.43
CA LEU A 278 -5.11 -7.23 5.85
C LEU A 278 -5.64 -8.62 5.46
N GLU A 279 -5.11 -9.16 4.36
CA GLU A 279 -5.62 -10.39 3.75
C GLU A 279 -4.50 -11.34 3.30
N PRO A 280 -3.74 -11.92 4.25
CA PRO A 280 -2.69 -12.87 3.89
C PRO A 280 -3.30 -14.03 3.09
N GLY A 281 -2.67 -14.33 1.95
CA GLY A 281 -3.18 -15.32 0.99
C GLY A 281 -4.18 -14.76 -0.03
N GLY A 282 -4.43 -13.45 -0.06
CA GLY A 282 -5.33 -12.82 -1.04
C GLY A 282 -4.87 -12.95 -2.50
N TRP A 283 -3.55 -13.19 -2.72
CA TRP A 283 -2.93 -13.38 -4.04
C TRP A 283 -2.27 -14.75 -4.19
N GLY A 284 -2.81 -15.76 -3.58
CA GLY A 284 -2.26 -17.10 -3.54
C GLY A 284 -1.83 -17.51 -2.14
N ALA A 285 -1.56 -18.80 -1.96
CA ALA A 285 -1.22 -19.34 -0.64
C ALA A 285 0.02 -18.64 -0.05
N ALA A 286 -0.18 -18.03 1.10
CA ALA A 286 0.88 -17.38 1.88
C ALA A 286 0.73 -17.78 3.35
N PRO A 287 1.11 -19.03 3.72
CA PRO A 287 0.93 -19.53 5.07
C PRO A 287 1.78 -18.73 6.06
N GLY A 288 1.27 -18.59 7.28
CA GLY A 288 1.98 -17.90 8.35
C GLY A 288 1.09 -17.19 9.35
N ARG A 289 1.75 -16.50 10.27
CA ARG A 289 1.09 -15.79 11.37
C ARG A 289 1.16 -14.28 11.19
N LEU A 290 0.02 -13.66 11.37
CA LEU A 290 -0.13 -12.22 11.52
C LEU A 290 -0.15 -11.92 13.03
N ASP A 291 0.70 -11.04 13.55
CA ASP A 291 0.70 -10.72 14.97
C ASP A 291 1.17 -9.30 15.28
N SER A 292 0.80 -8.81 16.47
CA SER A 292 1.18 -7.48 16.95
C SER A 292 0.80 -6.37 15.95
N ILE A 293 -0.45 -6.39 15.53
CA ILE A 293 -0.96 -5.41 14.56
C ILE A 293 -1.69 -4.31 15.30
N VAL A 294 -1.30 -3.07 15.04
CA VAL A 294 -1.94 -1.88 15.57
C VAL A 294 -2.39 -0.98 14.43
N ILE A 295 -3.70 -0.70 14.36
CA ILE A 295 -4.30 0.31 13.50
C ILE A 295 -4.88 1.38 14.41
N SER A 296 -4.29 2.57 14.42
CA SER A 296 -4.70 3.62 15.33
C SER A 296 -4.74 5.02 14.70
N ASN A 297 -5.60 5.89 15.25
CA ASN A 297 -5.78 7.26 14.76
C ASN A 297 -6.07 7.30 13.24
N LEU A 298 -6.90 6.37 12.76
CA LEU A 298 -7.30 6.31 11.35
C LEU A 298 -8.50 7.22 11.12
N LYS A 299 -8.36 8.15 10.20
CA LYS A 299 -9.48 8.89 9.62
C LYS A 299 -9.78 8.30 8.23
N THR A 300 -11.04 7.95 7.97
CA THR A 300 -11.42 7.42 6.66
C THR A 300 -12.83 7.86 6.26
N GLU A 301 -13.02 8.07 4.95
CA GLU A 301 -14.31 8.49 4.41
C GLU A 301 -14.53 7.98 2.98
N THR A 302 -15.79 7.67 2.67
CA THR A 302 -16.24 7.27 1.31
C THR A 302 -15.48 6.07 0.75
N VAL A 303 -15.19 5.09 1.60
CA VAL A 303 -14.62 3.78 1.22
C VAL A 303 -15.66 2.67 1.41
N LEU A 304 -15.48 1.48 0.79
CA LEU A 304 -16.42 0.38 0.99
C LEU A 304 -16.39 -0.15 2.43
N THR A 305 -15.20 -0.27 3.03
CA THR A 305 -15.02 -0.68 4.43
C THR A 305 -13.85 0.06 5.08
N PRO A 306 -13.95 0.43 6.37
CA PRO A 306 -12.83 1.13 7.03
C PRO A 306 -11.65 0.20 7.30
N VAL A 307 -11.90 -1.02 7.79
CA VAL A 307 -10.87 -2.04 8.08
C VAL A 307 -11.42 -3.42 7.78
N SER A 308 -10.69 -4.20 7.03
CA SER A 308 -10.98 -5.60 6.74
C SER A 308 -9.76 -6.46 7.09
N VAL A 309 -9.91 -7.35 8.05
CA VAL A 309 -8.93 -8.42 8.31
C VAL A 309 -9.54 -9.74 7.89
N THR A 310 -8.89 -10.42 6.95
CA THR A 310 -9.36 -11.69 6.39
C THR A 310 -8.24 -12.72 6.43
N LEU A 311 -8.41 -13.80 7.18
CA LEU A 311 -7.47 -14.91 7.16
C LEU A 311 -8.02 -16.06 6.32
N SER A 312 -7.18 -16.58 5.44
CA SER A 312 -7.43 -17.80 4.67
C SER A 312 -6.92 -19.03 5.41
N GLU A 313 -7.15 -20.22 4.88
CA GLU A 313 -6.55 -21.45 5.40
C GLU A 313 -5.03 -21.32 5.52
N ASP A 314 -4.42 -21.99 6.50
CA ASP A 314 -3.01 -21.93 6.83
C ASP A 314 -2.51 -20.60 7.44
N ASN A 315 -3.41 -19.65 7.70
CA ASN A 315 -3.07 -18.42 8.41
C ASN A 315 -3.62 -18.43 9.84
N THR A 316 -2.87 -17.84 10.73
CA THR A 316 -3.32 -17.51 12.09
C THR A 316 -3.03 -16.05 12.39
N ALA A 317 -3.77 -15.48 13.33
CA ALA A 317 -3.43 -14.17 13.86
C ALA A 317 -3.40 -14.17 15.39
N GLY A 318 -2.45 -13.42 15.95
CA GLY A 318 -2.37 -13.14 17.37
C GLY A 318 -3.27 -11.97 17.77
N THR A 319 -2.69 -10.88 18.19
CA THR A 319 -3.42 -9.68 18.62
C THR A 319 -3.54 -8.66 17.51
N ILE A 320 -4.78 -8.23 17.26
CA ILE A 320 -5.11 -7.14 16.35
C ILE A 320 -5.80 -6.05 17.16
N ILE A 321 -5.26 -4.84 17.13
CA ILE A 321 -5.78 -3.66 17.82
C ILE A 321 -6.25 -2.66 16.76
N ILE A 322 -7.51 -2.21 16.87
CA ILE A 322 -8.11 -1.18 16.04
C ILE A 322 -8.64 -0.11 17.00
N GLU A 323 -8.03 1.07 16.99
CA GLU A 323 -8.37 2.09 17.97
C GLU A 323 -8.33 3.52 17.42
N ASN A 324 -9.12 4.41 18.05
CA ASN A 324 -9.19 5.82 17.67
C ASN A 324 -9.52 5.99 16.17
N VAL A 325 -10.53 5.25 15.68
CA VAL A 325 -10.92 5.28 14.27
C VAL A 325 -12.15 6.16 14.09
N VAL A 326 -12.05 7.11 13.18
CA VAL A 326 -13.18 7.91 12.70
C VAL A 326 -13.46 7.55 11.26
N ALA A 327 -14.61 6.91 11.01
CA ALA A 327 -15.04 6.51 9.68
C ALA A 327 -16.35 7.20 9.31
N ARG A 328 -16.42 7.82 8.14
CA ARG A 328 -17.61 8.54 7.66
C ARG A 328 -18.00 8.04 6.28
N ASP A 329 -19.31 8.01 6.06
CA ASP A 329 -19.87 7.69 4.76
C ASP A 329 -19.37 6.34 4.18
N ILE A 330 -19.23 5.34 5.04
CA ILE A 330 -18.80 4.00 4.64
C ILE A 330 -19.88 3.35 3.80
N THR A 331 -19.54 2.98 2.57
CA THR A 331 -20.55 2.82 1.54
C THR A 331 -21.19 1.44 1.49
N ARG A 332 -20.57 0.38 2.04
CA ARG A 332 -21.11 -0.97 1.81
C ARG A 332 -20.85 -1.99 2.92
N MET A 333 -19.61 -2.11 3.41
CA MET A 333 -19.23 -3.27 4.21
C MET A 333 -18.85 -2.89 5.64
N ALA A 334 -19.32 -3.69 6.59
CA ALA A 334 -18.92 -3.61 7.98
C ALA A 334 -17.40 -3.72 8.15
N MET A 335 -16.86 -3.05 9.16
CA MET A 335 -15.52 -3.35 9.67
C MET A 335 -15.45 -4.80 10.12
N SER A 336 -14.38 -5.53 9.78
CA SER A 336 -14.37 -6.97 10.05
C SER A 336 -13.01 -7.53 10.49
N VAL A 337 -13.06 -8.52 11.38
CA VAL A 337 -11.96 -9.45 11.67
C VAL A 337 -12.53 -10.86 11.50
N LYS A 338 -12.11 -11.54 10.45
CA LYS A 338 -12.72 -12.81 10.04
C LYS A 338 -11.71 -13.80 9.52
N SER A 339 -11.99 -15.06 9.76
CA SER A 339 -11.18 -16.20 9.30
C SER A 339 -12.05 -17.28 8.73
N TRP A 340 -11.54 -18.02 7.75
CA TRP A 340 -12.20 -19.10 7.05
C TRP A 340 -11.47 -20.43 7.22
N GLY A 341 -12.15 -21.55 7.05
CA GLY A 341 -11.56 -22.87 7.24
C GLY A 341 -11.04 -23.08 8.65
N SER A 342 -9.80 -23.53 8.78
CA SER A 342 -9.07 -23.73 10.03
C SER A 342 -8.42 -22.46 10.59
N ALA A 343 -8.39 -21.38 9.82
CA ALA A 343 -7.80 -20.13 10.21
C ALA A 343 -8.52 -19.49 11.42
N HIS A 344 -7.76 -18.85 12.31
CA HIS A 344 -8.33 -18.17 13.47
C HIS A 344 -7.50 -16.96 13.89
N THR A 345 -8.15 -16.04 14.60
CA THR A 345 -7.53 -14.90 15.27
C THR A 345 -7.63 -15.10 16.77
N ASP A 346 -6.53 -14.97 17.53
CA ASP A 346 -6.56 -15.15 18.98
C ASP A 346 -7.35 -14.02 19.65
N LYS A 347 -7.06 -12.75 19.27
CA LYS A 347 -7.63 -11.59 19.95
C LYS A 347 -7.83 -10.42 19.01
N ALA A 348 -9.03 -9.83 19.04
CA ALA A 348 -9.35 -8.56 18.42
C ALA A 348 -9.78 -7.55 19.49
N ILE A 349 -9.16 -6.37 19.46
CA ILE A 349 -9.48 -5.24 20.36
C ILE A 349 -9.93 -4.09 19.49
N VAL A 350 -11.14 -3.57 19.74
CA VAL A 350 -11.69 -2.38 19.08
C VAL A 350 -12.02 -1.37 20.17
N ARG A 351 -11.44 -0.17 20.11
CA ARG A 351 -11.71 0.85 21.12
C ARG A 351 -11.67 2.27 20.59
N ASN A 352 -12.50 3.14 21.19
CA ASN A 352 -12.59 4.56 20.83
C ASN A 352 -12.88 4.75 19.34
N VAL A 353 -13.94 4.15 18.82
CA VAL A 353 -14.29 4.24 17.40
C VAL A 353 -15.61 4.99 17.19
N ASP A 354 -15.67 5.80 16.15
CA ASP A 354 -16.88 6.51 15.69
C ASP A 354 -17.10 6.18 14.20
N LEU A 355 -17.99 5.23 13.93
CA LEU A 355 -18.20 4.65 12.61
C LEU A 355 -19.59 4.97 12.08
N GLN A 356 -19.66 5.59 10.90
CA GLN A 356 -20.90 5.91 10.20
C GLN A 356 -20.93 5.22 8.83
N PHE A 357 -21.99 4.46 8.60
CA PHE A 357 -22.18 3.68 7.38
C PHE A 357 -23.36 4.20 6.57
N ARG A 358 -23.40 3.92 5.28
CA ARG A 358 -24.64 3.99 4.50
C ARG A 358 -25.45 2.74 4.78
N GLY A 359 -26.70 2.92 5.20
CA GLY A 359 -27.64 1.82 5.38
C GLY A 359 -28.05 1.22 4.03
N ILE A 360 -28.50 -0.03 4.09
CA ILE A 360 -29.12 -0.73 2.95
C ILE A 360 -30.61 -0.90 3.29
N ASP A 361 -31.45 -0.13 2.62
CA ASP A 361 -32.90 -0.11 2.86
C ASP A 361 -33.59 -1.32 2.18
N ASP A 362 -33.27 -2.52 2.68
CA ASP A 362 -33.89 -3.76 2.25
C ASP A 362 -34.30 -4.62 3.47
N PRO A 363 -35.60 -4.63 3.80
CA PRO A 363 -36.10 -5.39 4.95
C PRO A 363 -36.03 -6.91 4.77
N SER A 364 -35.74 -7.41 3.59
CA SER A 364 -35.62 -8.86 3.32
C SER A 364 -34.25 -9.42 3.70
N LEU A 365 -33.22 -8.59 3.79
CA LEU A 365 -31.83 -9.00 4.05
C LEU A 365 -31.65 -9.88 5.29
N PRO A 366 -32.24 -9.57 6.47
CA PRO A 366 -32.05 -10.40 7.65
C PRO A 366 -32.56 -11.85 7.46
N LYS A 367 -33.59 -12.02 6.65
CA LYS A 367 -34.12 -13.34 6.32
C LYS A 367 -33.25 -14.05 5.28
N TRP A 368 -32.84 -13.33 4.25
CA TRP A 368 -31.96 -13.83 3.20
C TRP A 368 -30.64 -14.36 3.76
N PHE A 369 -29.96 -13.61 4.64
CA PHE A 369 -28.71 -14.06 5.28
C PHE A 369 -28.81 -15.34 6.11
N LYS A 370 -30.02 -15.74 6.55
CA LYS A 370 -30.22 -16.99 7.27
C LYS A 370 -30.16 -18.21 6.35
N THR A 371 -30.42 -18.02 5.06
CA THR A 371 -30.56 -19.12 4.07
C THR A 371 -29.45 -19.10 3.01
N ALA A 372 -28.88 -17.93 2.73
CA ALA A 372 -27.82 -17.75 1.74
C ALA A 372 -26.50 -18.38 2.21
N LYS A 373 -25.78 -19.02 1.29
CA LYS A 373 -24.43 -19.50 1.54
C LYS A 373 -23.48 -18.32 1.72
N THR A 374 -22.45 -18.49 2.54
CA THR A 374 -21.46 -17.43 2.81
C THR A 374 -20.74 -16.96 1.54
N SER A 375 -20.53 -17.85 0.59
CA SER A 375 -19.94 -17.54 -0.72
C SER A 375 -20.82 -16.65 -1.61
N GLU A 376 -22.09 -16.52 -1.29
CA GLU A 376 -23.06 -15.70 -2.02
C GLU A 376 -23.19 -14.29 -1.46
N TRP A 377 -22.53 -14.00 -0.33
CA TRP A 377 -22.67 -12.72 0.36
C TRP A 377 -21.93 -11.59 -0.38
N PRO A 378 -22.67 -10.62 -0.93
CA PRO A 378 -22.05 -9.44 -1.53
C PRO A 378 -21.53 -8.42 -0.48
N PHE A 379 -21.97 -8.58 0.78
CA PHE A 379 -21.61 -7.81 1.98
C PHE A 379 -22.01 -8.61 3.23
N PHE A 380 -21.69 -8.13 4.43
CA PHE A 380 -21.93 -8.89 5.67
C PHE A 380 -23.36 -8.80 6.19
N PRO A 381 -23.80 -9.80 6.98
CA PRO A 381 -25.10 -9.79 7.65
C PRO A 381 -25.20 -8.78 8.80
N SER A 382 -24.12 -8.04 9.09
CA SER A 382 -24.09 -6.89 9.97
C SER A 382 -23.73 -5.62 9.20
N TRP A 383 -24.20 -4.46 9.68
CA TRP A 383 -23.90 -3.20 9.00
C TRP A 383 -22.66 -2.49 9.56
N ALA A 384 -22.27 -2.70 10.84
CA ALA A 384 -21.14 -1.99 11.44
C ALA A 384 -19.91 -2.86 11.67
N MET A 385 -20.06 -4.02 12.33
CA MET A 385 -18.93 -4.89 12.65
C MET A 385 -19.26 -6.38 12.43
N TYR A 386 -18.28 -7.13 11.94
CA TYR A 386 -18.39 -8.58 11.73
C TYR A 386 -17.14 -9.29 12.24
N PHE A 387 -17.34 -10.23 13.18
CA PHE A 387 -16.26 -11.06 13.72
C PHE A 387 -16.57 -12.53 13.47
N ARG A 388 -15.56 -13.27 12.98
CA ARG A 388 -15.69 -14.71 12.72
C ARG A 388 -14.41 -15.46 13.07
N ASN A 389 -14.55 -16.60 13.78
CA ASN A 389 -13.45 -17.44 14.24
C ASN A 389 -12.40 -16.64 15.04
N VAL A 390 -12.82 -15.95 16.07
CA VAL A 390 -11.97 -15.13 16.94
C VAL A 390 -12.05 -15.65 18.36
N GLY A 391 -10.90 -15.93 18.98
CA GLY A 391 -10.82 -16.44 20.35
C GLY A 391 -11.40 -15.45 21.37
N SER A 392 -11.08 -14.18 21.25
CA SER A 392 -11.67 -13.13 22.07
C SER A 392 -11.84 -11.81 21.33
N VAL A 393 -12.99 -11.15 21.53
CA VAL A 393 -13.29 -9.81 21.01
C VAL A 393 -13.59 -8.87 22.18
N SER A 394 -12.92 -7.73 22.21
CA SER A 394 -13.23 -6.65 23.15
C SER A 394 -13.58 -5.38 22.38
N ILE A 395 -14.75 -4.79 22.65
CA ILE A 395 -15.18 -3.53 22.11
C ILE A 395 -15.38 -2.56 23.26
N GLU A 396 -14.75 -1.39 23.18
CA GLU A 396 -14.88 -0.34 24.21
C GLU A 396 -15.02 1.03 23.57
N ASN A 397 -15.98 1.84 24.06
CA ASN A 397 -16.25 3.20 23.58
C ASN A 397 -16.48 3.25 22.06
N ALA A 398 -17.46 2.49 21.56
CA ALA A 398 -17.80 2.47 20.14
C ALA A 398 -19.13 3.19 19.89
N LYS A 399 -19.07 4.22 19.04
CA LYS A 399 -20.24 4.92 18.52
C LYS A 399 -20.49 4.43 17.08
N LEU A 400 -21.65 3.80 16.86
CA LEU A 400 -22.03 3.20 15.60
C LEU A 400 -23.30 3.87 15.09
N SER A 401 -23.27 4.32 13.84
CA SER A 401 -24.42 4.99 13.20
C SER A 401 -24.52 4.62 11.73
N HIS A 402 -25.70 4.81 11.15
CA HIS A 402 -25.90 4.70 9.71
C HIS A 402 -26.81 5.81 9.18
N ILE A 403 -26.57 6.19 7.93
CA ILE A 403 -27.40 7.10 7.15
C ILE A 403 -28.43 6.24 6.40
N GLY A 404 -29.71 6.65 6.43
CA GLY A 404 -30.79 5.86 5.84
C GLY A 404 -31.21 4.67 6.72
N ALA A 405 -32.00 3.76 6.18
CA ALA A 405 -32.46 2.56 6.88
C ALA A 405 -31.47 1.41 6.72
N ASP A 406 -31.35 0.59 7.76
CA ASP A 406 -30.65 -0.72 7.67
C ASP A 406 -31.34 -1.69 8.64
N TYR A 407 -31.72 -2.83 8.15
CA TYR A 407 -32.47 -3.85 8.92
C TYR A 407 -31.57 -4.96 9.47
N ARG A 408 -30.27 -4.93 9.13
CA ARG A 408 -29.27 -5.87 9.66
C ARG A 408 -28.90 -5.52 11.10
N LYS A 409 -28.33 -6.45 11.82
CA LYS A 409 -27.76 -6.17 13.15
C LYS A 409 -26.51 -5.27 13.03
N ALA A 410 -26.28 -4.43 14.01
CA ALA A 410 -25.06 -3.61 14.04
C ALA A 410 -23.79 -4.49 14.11
N ILE A 411 -23.78 -5.48 14.97
CA ILE A 411 -22.63 -6.35 15.21
C ILE A 411 -23.04 -7.81 15.13
N ILE A 412 -22.22 -8.63 14.48
CA ILE A 412 -22.37 -10.08 14.50
C ILE A 412 -21.07 -10.75 14.94
N TYR A 413 -21.21 -11.71 15.85
CA TYR A 413 -20.16 -12.59 16.34
C TYR A 413 -20.47 -14.01 15.88
N ASN A 414 -19.66 -14.55 14.98
CA ASN A 414 -19.80 -15.92 14.46
C ASN A 414 -18.60 -16.74 14.94
N ASN A 415 -18.83 -17.77 15.77
CA ASN A 415 -17.78 -18.57 16.38
C ASN A 415 -16.72 -17.69 17.10
N VAL A 416 -17.16 -16.90 18.05
CA VAL A 416 -16.32 -16.05 18.92
C VAL A 416 -16.36 -16.59 20.34
N GLY A 417 -15.19 -16.89 20.91
CA GLY A 417 -15.06 -17.52 22.23
C GLY A 417 -15.48 -16.59 23.36
N LYS A 418 -14.77 -15.50 23.56
CA LYS A 418 -15.06 -14.51 24.61
C LYS A 418 -15.45 -13.17 24.02
N LYS A 419 -16.45 -12.52 24.60
CA LYS A 419 -16.95 -11.20 24.16
C LYS A 419 -16.98 -10.26 25.35
N LYS A 420 -16.47 -9.05 25.16
CA LYS A 420 -16.58 -7.97 26.13
C LYS A 420 -16.99 -6.70 25.40
N GLU A 421 -18.09 -6.12 25.84
CA GLU A 421 -18.59 -4.84 25.32
C GLU A 421 -18.71 -3.86 26.47
N LYS A 422 -18.28 -2.61 26.24
CA LYS A 422 -18.39 -1.50 27.19
C LYS A 422 -18.61 -0.21 26.44
N ASN A 423 -19.58 0.59 26.86
CA ASN A 423 -19.90 1.88 26.25
C ASN A 423 -20.14 1.78 24.73
N LEU A 424 -21.00 0.85 24.34
CA LEU A 424 -21.41 0.65 22.96
C LEU A 424 -22.71 1.41 22.71
N THR A 425 -22.72 2.30 21.73
CA THR A 425 -23.89 3.07 21.33
C THR A 425 -24.21 2.75 19.86
N PRO A 426 -24.95 1.68 19.55
CA PRO A 426 -25.52 1.49 18.23
C PRO A 426 -26.65 2.49 18.02
N ALA A 427 -26.85 2.96 16.77
CA ALA A 427 -28.06 3.68 16.44
C ALA A 427 -29.29 2.81 16.77
N PRO A 428 -30.35 3.37 17.39
CA PRO A 428 -31.54 2.60 17.69
C PRO A 428 -32.09 2.01 16.38
N ALA A 429 -32.30 0.68 16.37
CA ALA A 429 -33.05 0.04 15.30
C ALA A 429 -34.42 0.74 15.25
N ARG A 430 -34.83 1.28 14.10
CA ARG A 430 -36.18 1.83 13.96
C ARG A 430 -37.17 0.72 14.32
N SER A 431 -37.83 0.88 15.46
CA SER A 431 -38.89 -0.03 15.87
C SER A 431 -40.00 0.02 14.81
N LYS A 432 -40.64 -1.12 14.53
CA LYS A 432 -41.81 -1.23 13.65
C LYS A 432 -43.05 -0.42 14.10
N ALA A 433 -42.93 0.46 15.08
CA ALA A 433 -44.03 1.16 15.75
C ALA A 433 -44.47 2.46 15.08
N SER A 434 -44.32 2.64 13.77
CA SER A 434 -44.88 3.84 13.09
C SER A 434 -45.45 3.54 11.68
N LEU A 435 -45.88 2.30 11.41
CA LEU A 435 -46.57 1.96 10.17
C LEU A 435 -48.08 1.78 10.36
N ASN A 436 -48.62 2.09 11.54
CA ASN A 436 -50.07 2.17 11.77
C ASN A 436 -50.40 3.55 12.30
N ASP A 437 -50.39 4.56 11.45
CA ASP A 437 -51.21 5.76 11.58
C ASP A 437 -51.18 6.52 10.26
N LYS A 438 -52.10 6.21 9.41
CA LYS A 438 -52.99 6.91 8.47
C LYS A 438 -53.20 6.17 7.16
#